data_b4b15b55d7a542b1db76f323e1452753
#
_entry.id   b4b15b55d7a542b1db76f323e1452753
#
_cell.length_a   1.000
_cell.length_b   1.000
_cell.length_c   1.000
_cell.angle_alpha   90.00
_cell.angle_beta   90.00
_cell.angle_gamma   90.00
#
_symmetry.space_group_name_H-M   'P 1'
#
loop_
_entity.id
_entity.type
_entity.pdbx_description
1 polymer ?
#
loop_
_entity_poly.entity_id
_entity_poly.type
_entity_poly.pdbx_seq_one_letter_code
_entity_poly.pdbx_strand_id
1 'polypeptide(L)'
;MTNYPKITLPKECDVVVIGGGIHGSSSAYYLTKAGMKVVLLEKDTIASHQSGRAWGFVRQQGRDPVELPLMIECNKIWQGLEKELNADLEWRQGGVLFVARDDKEMSEFEGWINDTKHFGIETQVLDPKGVEKLTPGITAPGVGGIYTPSDGQAEPKKAAPA
;
A
#
# COMPACT_ATOMS: atom_id res chain seq x y z
N MET A 1 -7.42 31.59 -9.85
CA MET A 1 -7.30 30.91 -11.15
C MET A 1 -5.92 30.26 -11.17
N THR A 2 -5.84 28.97 -11.08
CA THR A 2 -4.59 28.20 -11.14
C THR A 2 -4.07 28.24 -12.57
N ASN A 3 -2.91 28.83 -12.75
CA ASN A 3 -2.26 28.99 -14.06
C ASN A 3 -1.59 27.66 -14.41
N TYR A 4 -2.34 26.71 -14.94
CA TYR A 4 -1.76 25.48 -15.45
C TYR A 4 -0.92 25.77 -16.69
N PRO A 5 0.26 25.15 -16.83
CA PRO A 5 1.05 25.28 -18.05
C PRO A 5 0.22 24.79 -19.24
N LYS A 6 0.23 25.54 -20.34
CA LYS A 6 -0.38 25.07 -21.61
C LYS A 6 0.41 23.86 -22.12
N ILE A 7 -0.07 22.68 -21.82
CA ILE A 7 0.47 21.43 -22.34
C ILE A 7 -0.20 21.17 -23.68
N THR A 8 0.58 21.01 -24.74
CA THR A 8 0.07 20.54 -26.03
C THR A 8 -0.13 19.04 -25.95
N LEU A 9 -1.38 18.60 -26.01
CA LEU A 9 -1.68 17.16 -26.05
C LEU A 9 -1.15 16.55 -27.36
N PRO A 10 -0.59 15.34 -27.31
CA PRO A 10 -0.24 14.62 -28.53
C PRO A 10 -1.49 14.32 -29.34
N LYS A 11 -1.36 14.24 -30.67
CA LYS A 11 -2.48 13.92 -31.57
C LYS A 11 -2.91 12.45 -31.47
N GLU A 12 -1.98 11.58 -31.09
CA GLU A 12 -2.15 10.12 -31.02
C GLU A 12 -1.41 9.57 -29.80
N CYS A 13 -2.00 8.62 -29.14
CA CYS A 13 -1.41 7.80 -28.09
C CYS A 13 -2.00 6.40 -28.11
N ASP A 14 -1.30 5.45 -27.48
CA ASP A 14 -1.79 4.07 -27.38
C ASP A 14 -2.80 3.93 -26.24
N VAL A 15 -2.59 4.68 -25.14
CA VAL A 15 -3.41 4.60 -23.92
C VAL A 15 -3.64 5.99 -23.34
N VAL A 16 -4.88 6.25 -22.94
CA VAL A 16 -5.24 7.40 -22.10
C VAL A 16 -5.63 6.89 -20.71
N VAL A 17 -4.92 7.37 -19.69
CA VAL A 17 -5.23 7.10 -18.28
C VAL A 17 -5.95 8.32 -17.71
N ILE A 18 -7.13 8.13 -17.14
CA ILE A 18 -7.93 9.21 -16.55
C ILE A 18 -7.85 9.10 -15.02
N GLY A 19 -7.26 10.11 -14.40
CA GLY A 19 -7.05 10.22 -12.96
C GLY A 19 -5.60 9.96 -12.57
N GLY A 20 -5.00 10.90 -11.80
CA GLY A 20 -3.62 10.86 -11.33
C GLY A 20 -3.50 10.44 -9.86
N GLY A 21 -4.38 9.57 -9.38
CA GLY A 21 -4.18 8.88 -8.10
C GLY A 21 -3.17 7.73 -8.23
N ILE A 22 -2.86 7.03 -7.14
CA ILE A 22 -1.85 5.96 -7.13
C ILE A 22 -2.10 4.89 -8.22
N HIS A 23 -3.35 4.50 -8.46
CA HIS A 23 -3.67 3.54 -9.50
C HIS A 23 -3.39 4.09 -10.91
N GLY A 24 -3.77 5.33 -11.19
CA GLY A 24 -3.54 5.95 -12.49
C GLY A 24 -2.06 6.23 -12.74
N SER A 25 -1.34 6.80 -11.77
CA SER A 25 0.10 7.05 -11.88
C SER A 25 0.87 5.75 -12.10
N SER A 26 0.60 4.70 -11.30
CA SER A 26 1.24 3.39 -11.46
C SER A 26 0.91 2.75 -12.82
N SER A 27 -0.35 2.81 -13.26
CA SER A 27 -0.74 2.29 -14.57
C SER A 27 -0.02 3.01 -15.70
N ALA A 28 0.03 4.35 -15.66
CA ALA A 28 0.73 5.15 -16.65
C ALA A 28 2.23 4.83 -16.67
N TYR A 29 2.85 4.72 -15.50
CA TYR A 29 4.26 4.38 -15.36
C TYR A 29 4.59 3.02 -15.99
N TYR A 30 3.89 1.95 -15.59
CA TYR A 30 4.20 0.60 -16.07
C TYR A 30 3.84 0.41 -17.55
N LEU A 31 2.78 1.04 -18.05
CA LEU A 31 2.45 1.04 -19.48
C LEU A 31 3.54 1.76 -20.30
N THR A 32 4.04 2.90 -19.81
CA THR A 32 5.14 3.62 -20.44
C THR A 32 6.43 2.79 -20.42
N LYS A 33 6.72 2.14 -19.29
CA LYS A 33 7.85 1.22 -19.15
C LYS A 33 7.76 0.02 -20.10
N ALA A 34 6.54 -0.42 -20.44
CA ALA A 34 6.27 -1.42 -21.47
C ALA A 34 6.39 -0.89 -22.91
N GLY A 35 6.75 0.37 -23.11
CA GLY A 35 6.97 0.99 -24.41
C GLY A 35 5.73 1.61 -25.07
N MET A 36 4.62 1.73 -24.35
CA MET A 36 3.40 2.37 -24.86
C MET A 36 3.50 3.91 -24.77
N LYS A 37 2.87 4.60 -25.72
CA LYS A 37 2.66 6.04 -25.66
C LYS A 37 1.46 6.33 -24.78
N VAL A 38 1.69 6.80 -23.57
CA VAL A 38 0.64 7.03 -22.56
C VAL A 38 0.40 8.52 -22.35
N VAL A 39 -0.88 8.88 -22.23
CA VAL A 39 -1.32 10.22 -21.77
C VAL A 39 -2.06 10.04 -20.46
N LEU A 40 -1.56 10.68 -19.40
CA LEU A 40 -2.23 10.75 -18.10
C LEU A 40 -2.97 12.08 -18.00
N LEU A 41 -4.28 12.02 -17.76
CA LEU A 41 -5.14 13.18 -17.56
C LEU A 41 -5.58 13.25 -16.09
N GLU A 42 -5.24 14.36 -15.43
CA GLU A 42 -5.70 14.64 -14.06
C GLU A 42 -6.37 16.03 -14.05
N LYS A 43 -7.52 16.13 -13.38
CA LYS A 43 -8.28 17.39 -13.30
C LYS A 43 -7.71 18.40 -12.31
N ASP A 44 -6.86 17.94 -11.42
CA ASP A 44 -6.25 18.72 -10.35
C ASP A 44 -4.74 18.42 -10.28
N THR A 45 -4.16 18.20 -9.12
CA THR A 45 -2.78 17.76 -8.94
C THR A 45 -2.72 16.27 -8.67
N ILE A 46 -1.59 15.64 -9.02
CA ILE A 46 -1.38 14.21 -8.76
C ILE A 46 -1.58 13.92 -7.26
N ALA A 47 -2.30 12.88 -6.96
CA ALA A 47 -2.62 12.42 -5.59
C ALA A 47 -3.41 13.41 -4.71
N SER A 48 -3.99 14.46 -5.25
CA SER A 48 -4.72 15.50 -4.48
C SER A 48 -5.96 14.99 -3.74
N HIS A 49 -6.50 13.84 -4.14
CA HIS A 49 -7.69 13.23 -3.55
C HIS A 49 -7.35 12.04 -2.65
N GLN A 50 -8.04 10.90 -2.80
CA GLN A 50 -7.94 9.75 -1.89
C GLN A 50 -6.52 9.21 -1.70
N SER A 51 -5.71 9.17 -2.75
CA SER A 51 -4.34 8.70 -2.67
C SER A 51 -3.46 9.53 -1.76
N GLY A 52 -3.66 10.87 -1.73
CA GLY A 52 -2.93 11.77 -0.82
C GLY A 52 -3.52 11.87 0.59
N ARG A 53 -4.61 11.14 0.88
CA ARG A 53 -5.31 11.11 2.17
C ARG A 53 -5.24 9.75 2.85
N ALA A 54 -4.63 8.77 2.20
CA ALA A 54 -4.43 7.44 2.75
C ALA A 54 -3.45 7.49 3.92
N TRP A 55 -3.49 6.48 4.77
CA TRP A 55 -2.56 6.34 5.90
C TRP A 55 -1.21 5.74 5.52
N GLY A 56 -1.05 5.36 4.27
CA GLY A 56 0.20 4.87 3.73
C GLY A 56 0.50 3.40 4.01
N PHE A 57 -0.42 2.64 4.59
CA PHE A 57 -0.21 1.21 4.80
C PHE A 57 -0.07 0.46 3.47
N VAL A 58 1.04 -0.24 3.33
CA VAL A 58 1.30 -1.22 2.28
C VAL A 58 1.23 -2.59 2.95
N ARG A 59 0.10 -3.25 2.84
CA ARG A 59 -0.15 -4.44 3.66
C ARG A 59 -0.83 -5.57 2.91
N GLN A 60 -0.50 -6.77 3.30
CA GLN A 60 -1.16 -8.03 2.97
C GLN A 60 -2.13 -8.43 4.10
N GLN A 61 -1.72 -8.18 5.36
CA GLN A 61 -2.47 -8.54 6.55
C GLN A 61 -3.91 -8.03 6.52
N GLY A 62 -4.86 -8.92 6.80
CA GLY A 62 -6.28 -8.59 6.89
C GLY A 62 -6.92 -8.16 5.56
N ARG A 63 -6.34 -8.53 4.42
CA ARG A 63 -6.97 -8.35 3.10
C ARG A 63 -7.89 -9.51 2.79
N ASP A 64 -8.87 -9.25 1.91
CA ASP A 64 -9.69 -10.32 1.37
C ASP A 64 -8.79 -11.35 0.66
N PRO A 65 -8.99 -12.66 0.88
CA PRO A 65 -8.19 -13.70 0.22
C PRO A 65 -8.13 -13.58 -1.30
N VAL A 66 -9.18 -13.06 -1.94
CA VAL A 66 -9.21 -12.83 -3.40
C VAL A 66 -8.21 -11.73 -3.83
N GLU A 67 -7.95 -10.75 -2.99
CA GLU A 67 -6.98 -9.67 -3.26
C GLU A 67 -5.53 -10.08 -3.02
N LEU A 68 -5.29 -11.10 -2.19
CA LEU A 68 -3.95 -11.43 -1.70
C LEU A 68 -2.91 -11.71 -2.79
N PRO A 69 -3.21 -12.41 -3.90
CA PRO A 69 -2.22 -12.58 -4.98
C PRO A 69 -1.67 -11.26 -5.51
N LEU A 70 -2.54 -10.25 -5.68
CA LEU A 70 -2.13 -8.91 -6.11
C LEU A 70 -1.37 -8.16 -5.01
N MET A 71 -1.81 -8.28 -3.76
CA MET A 71 -1.18 -7.59 -2.64
C MET A 71 0.23 -8.13 -2.35
N ILE A 72 0.46 -9.43 -2.49
CA ILE A 72 1.77 -10.06 -2.36
C ILE A 72 2.74 -9.52 -3.42
N GLU A 73 2.31 -9.48 -4.68
CA GLU A 73 3.13 -8.93 -5.76
C GLU A 73 3.38 -7.42 -5.56
N CYS A 74 2.35 -6.68 -5.17
CA CYS A 74 2.47 -5.26 -4.83
C CYS A 74 3.50 -5.02 -3.73
N ASN A 75 3.46 -5.82 -2.66
CA ASN A 75 4.40 -5.70 -1.54
C ASN A 75 5.87 -5.94 -1.99
N LYS A 76 6.10 -6.93 -2.87
CA LYS A 76 7.43 -7.17 -3.46
C LYS A 76 7.92 -5.97 -4.28
N ILE A 77 7.03 -5.34 -5.05
CA ILE A 77 7.36 -4.15 -5.84
C ILE A 77 7.80 -3.01 -4.92
N TRP A 78 7.07 -2.76 -3.83
CA TRP A 78 7.38 -1.69 -2.88
C TRP A 78 8.78 -1.79 -2.29
N GLN A 79 9.29 -2.99 -2.05
CA GLN A 79 10.64 -3.21 -1.52
C GLN A 79 11.75 -2.68 -2.42
N GLY A 80 11.50 -2.56 -3.72
CA GLY A 80 12.47 -2.06 -4.71
C GLY A 80 12.13 -0.70 -5.31
N LEU A 81 10.95 -0.16 -5.01
CA LEU A 81 10.37 0.95 -5.76
C LEU A 81 11.14 2.26 -5.61
N GLU A 82 11.64 2.60 -4.41
CA GLU A 82 12.48 3.78 -4.20
C GLU A 82 13.72 3.80 -5.09
N LYS A 83 14.37 2.64 -5.23
CA LYS A 83 15.54 2.49 -6.10
C LYS A 83 15.14 2.58 -7.57
N GLU A 84 14.02 1.97 -7.95
CA GLU A 84 13.53 1.97 -9.33
C GLU A 84 13.16 3.37 -9.82
N LEU A 85 12.46 4.13 -8.96
CA LEU A 85 12.03 5.50 -9.26
C LEU A 85 13.12 6.55 -8.98
N ASN A 86 14.22 6.17 -8.32
CA ASN A 86 15.22 7.09 -7.79
C ASN A 86 14.59 8.21 -6.95
N ALA A 87 13.63 7.85 -6.10
CA ALA A 87 12.83 8.76 -5.29
C ALA A 87 12.70 8.27 -3.85
N ASP A 88 12.68 9.18 -2.89
CA ASP A 88 12.39 8.88 -1.50
C ASP A 88 10.88 8.82 -1.28
N LEU A 89 10.35 7.63 -1.12
CA LEU A 89 8.93 7.37 -0.84
C LEU A 89 8.65 7.23 0.66
N GLU A 90 9.67 7.36 1.49
CA GLU A 90 9.64 7.04 2.92
C GLU A 90 9.16 5.60 3.18
N TRP A 91 9.54 4.67 2.29
CA TRP A 91 9.22 3.28 2.47
C TRP A 91 9.91 2.70 3.71
N ARG A 92 9.12 2.10 4.58
CA ARG A 92 9.61 1.41 5.78
C ARG A 92 8.92 0.07 5.92
N GLN A 93 9.68 -1.00 5.81
CA GLN A 93 9.21 -2.35 6.13
C GLN A 93 9.30 -2.56 7.65
N GLY A 94 8.33 -2.01 8.36
CA GLY A 94 8.22 -2.11 9.82
C GLY A 94 7.20 -3.14 10.29
N GLY A 95 6.57 -3.83 9.35
CA GLY A 95 5.44 -4.71 9.61
C GLY A 95 4.14 -3.95 9.89
N VAL A 96 3.05 -4.71 9.96
CA VAL A 96 1.73 -4.21 10.39
C VAL A 96 1.23 -5.07 11.54
N LEU A 97 0.84 -4.41 12.62
CA LEU A 97 0.27 -5.02 13.82
C LEU A 97 -1.22 -4.68 13.90
N PHE A 98 -2.07 -5.71 14.04
CA PHE A 98 -3.46 -5.57 14.47
C PHE A 98 -3.59 -6.09 15.89
N VAL A 99 -4.13 -5.25 16.78
CA VAL A 99 -4.37 -5.60 18.18
C VAL A 99 -5.82 -6.00 18.35
N ALA A 100 -6.07 -7.18 18.91
CA ALA A 100 -7.40 -7.66 19.23
C ALA A 100 -7.88 -7.10 20.56
N ARG A 101 -9.03 -6.46 20.57
CA ARG A 101 -9.64 -5.88 21.78
C ARG A 101 -10.24 -6.94 22.70
N ASP A 102 -10.70 -8.04 22.11
CA ASP A 102 -11.36 -9.16 22.78
C ASP A 102 -11.11 -10.48 22.07
N ASP A 103 -11.55 -11.59 22.71
CA ASP A 103 -11.37 -12.95 22.18
C ASP A 103 -12.09 -13.17 20.85
N LYS A 104 -13.16 -12.45 20.59
CA LYS A 104 -13.89 -12.53 19.32
C LYS A 104 -13.04 -12.00 18.17
N GLU A 105 -12.48 -10.79 18.32
CA GLU A 105 -11.56 -10.26 17.31
C GLU A 105 -10.33 -11.16 17.14
N MET A 106 -9.81 -11.71 18.23
CA MET A 106 -8.67 -12.62 18.13
C MET A 106 -9.02 -13.86 17.30
N SER A 107 -10.19 -14.46 17.54
CA SER A 107 -10.68 -15.59 16.75
C SER A 107 -10.89 -15.26 15.27
N GLU A 108 -11.35 -14.04 14.97
CA GLU A 108 -11.48 -13.57 13.57
C GLU A 108 -10.11 -13.43 12.89
N PHE A 109 -9.10 -12.94 13.60
CA PHE A 109 -7.72 -12.86 13.08
C PHE A 109 -7.11 -14.24 12.84
N GLU A 110 -7.28 -15.17 13.77
CA GLU A 110 -6.82 -16.56 13.62
C GLU A 110 -7.53 -17.27 12.46
N GLY A 111 -8.83 -17.01 12.29
CA GLY A 111 -9.61 -17.48 11.14
C GLY A 111 -9.01 -16.99 9.83
N TRP A 112 -8.72 -15.69 9.73
CA TRP A 112 -8.07 -15.12 8.55
C TRP A 112 -6.71 -15.76 8.26
N ILE A 113 -5.87 -15.99 9.28
CA ILE A 113 -4.58 -16.70 9.11
C ILE A 113 -4.81 -18.11 8.56
N ASN A 114 -5.78 -18.85 9.10
CA ASN A 114 -6.08 -20.20 8.63
C ASN A 114 -6.53 -20.24 7.16
N ASP A 115 -7.39 -19.29 6.77
CA ASP A 115 -7.91 -19.20 5.41
C ASP A 115 -6.82 -18.78 4.41
N THR A 116 -5.82 -18.03 4.85
CA THR A 116 -4.79 -17.43 3.98
C THR A 116 -3.43 -18.11 4.07
N LYS A 117 -3.24 -19.11 4.92
CA LYS A 117 -1.96 -19.80 5.13
C LYS A 117 -1.33 -20.38 3.86
N HIS A 118 -2.17 -20.76 2.88
CA HIS A 118 -1.70 -21.31 1.60
C HIS A 118 -1.03 -20.27 0.68
N PHE A 119 -1.16 -18.97 0.98
CA PHE A 119 -0.46 -17.91 0.27
C PHE A 119 0.98 -17.67 0.77
N GLY A 120 1.39 -18.32 1.88
CA GLY A 120 2.75 -18.22 2.41
C GLY A 120 3.07 -16.88 3.08
N ILE A 121 2.06 -16.14 3.55
CA ILE A 121 2.26 -14.91 4.31
C ILE A 121 2.66 -15.27 5.75
N GLU A 122 3.83 -14.78 6.18
CA GLU A 122 4.36 -15.03 7.53
C GLU A 122 3.71 -14.09 8.57
N THR A 123 2.45 -14.36 8.92
CA THR A 123 1.75 -13.64 9.97
C THR A 123 1.90 -14.36 11.30
N GLN A 124 2.36 -13.64 12.32
CA GLN A 124 2.60 -14.12 13.68
C GLN A 124 1.41 -13.81 14.57
N VAL A 125 0.99 -14.79 15.36
CA VAL A 125 0.05 -14.57 16.47
C VAL A 125 0.84 -14.13 17.70
N LEU A 126 0.40 -13.07 18.35
CA LEU A 126 1.06 -12.49 19.51
C LEU A 126 0.13 -12.49 20.73
N ASP A 127 0.67 -12.85 21.87
CA ASP A 127 0.06 -12.58 23.17
C ASP A 127 0.19 -11.08 23.55
N PRO A 128 -0.45 -10.61 24.63
CA PRO A 128 -0.33 -9.22 25.05
C PRO A 128 1.11 -8.75 25.29
N LYS A 129 1.98 -9.63 25.79
CA LYS A 129 3.41 -9.30 26.01
C LYS A 129 4.15 -9.14 24.67
N GLY A 130 3.81 -9.94 23.68
CA GLY A 130 4.32 -9.81 22.31
C GLY A 130 3.92 -8.47 21.68
N VAL A 131 2.67 -8.04 21.89
CA VAL A 131 2.17 -6.72 21.46
C VAL A 131 2.96 -5.60 22.16
N GLU A 132 3.10 -5.64 23.49
CA GLU A 132 3.87 -4.65 24.25
C GLU A 132 5.32 -4.54 23.79
N LYS A 133 5.94 -5.66 23.45
CA LYS A 133 7.33 -5.69 22.97
C LYS A 133 7.49 -4.98 21.62
N LEU A 134 6.51 -5.12 20.72
CA LEU A 134 6.52 -4.43 19.42
C LEU A 134 6.14 -2.96 19.52
N THR A 135 5.35 -2.60 20.52
CA THR A 135 4.81 -1.25 20.70
C THR A 135 5.10 -0.75 22.13
N PRO A 136 6.37 -0.47 22.49
CA PRO A 136 6.72 0.01 23.82
C PRO A 136 5.93 1.27 24.17
N GLY A 137 5.24 1.25 25.31
CA GLY A 137 4.41 2.36 25.79
C GLY A 137 2.94 2.28 25.38
N ILE A 138 2.50 1.24 24.70
CA ILE A 138 1.06 0.99 24.50
C ILE A 138 0.39 0.78 25.87
N THR A 139 -0.70 1.47 26.14
CA THR A 139 -1.42 1.40 27.41
C THR A 139 -2.50 0.33 27.45
N ALA A 140 -2.89 -0.20 26.28
CA ALA A 140 -3.94 -1.21 26.14
C ALA A 140 -3.54 -2.21 25.05
N PRO A 141 -2.73 -3.24 25.37
CA PRO A 141 -2.25 -4.23 24.40
C PRO A 141 -3.35 -5.21 23.92
N GLY A 142 -4.58 -5.05 24.39
CA GLY A 142 -5.68 -5.96 24.09
C GLY A 142 -5.48 -7.35 24.70
N VAL A 143 -6.16 -8.36 24.13
CA VAL A 143 -6.01 -9.77 24.47
C VAL A 143 -4.89 -10.45 23.68
N GLY A 144 -4.31 -9.76 22.72
CA GLY A 144 -3.27 -10.21 21.80
C GLY A 144 -3.34 -9.48 20.46
N GLY A 145 -2.77 -10.08 19.43
CA GLY A 145 -2.82 -9.50 18.09
C GLY A 145 -2.16 -10.38 17.04
N ILE A 146 -2.12 -9.86 15.82
CA ILE A 146 -1.39 -10.48 14.71
C ILE A 146 -0.42 -9.47 14.10
N TYR A 147 0.75 -9.96 13.68
CA TYR A 147 1.82 -9.14 13.12
C TYR A 147 2.38 -9.77 11.86
N THR A 148 2.43 -9.00 10.78
CA THR A 148 3.02 -9.41 9.50
C THR A 148 4.28 -8.59 9.23
N PRO A 149 5.48 -9.14 9.44
CA PRO A 149 6.74 -8.40 9.32
C PRO A 149 7.04 -7.87 7.91
N SER A 150 6.54 -8.55 6.88
CA SER A 150 6.76 -8.17 5.48
C SER A 150 5.95 -6.96 5.03
N ASP A 151 4.93 -6.58 5.77
CA ASP A 151 4.14 -5.38 5.51
C ASP A 151 4.91 -4.11 5.89
N GLY A 152 4.43 -2.97 5.45
CA GLY A 152 5.11 -1.71 5.70
C GLY A 152 4.25 -0.48 5.48
N GLN A 153 4.94 0.65 5.35
CA GLN A 153 4.35 1.96 5.16
C GLN A 153 5.16 2.77 4.16
N ALA A 154 4.48 3.62 3.40
CA ALA A 154 5.08 4.65 2.56
C ALA A 154 4.32 5.97 2.73
N GLU A 155 4.95 7.11 2.37
CA GLU A 155 4.29 8.41 2.39
C GLU A 155 3.40 8.56 1.13
N PRO A 156 2.06 8.61 1.27
CA PRO A 156 1.16 8.66 0.13
C PRO A 156 1.35 9.87 -0.78
N LYS A 157 1.75 11.01 -0.21
CA LYS A 157 1.99 12.25 -0.96
C LYS A 157 3.28 12.23 -1.76
N LYS A 158 4.18 11.31 -1.47
CA LYS A 158 5.42 11.08 -2.23
C LYS A 158 5.24 9.99 -3.28
N ALA A 159 4.50 8.94 -2.97
CA ALA A 159 4.43 7.73 -3.77
C ALA A 159 3.76 7.90 -5.14
N ALA A 160 2.65 8.63 -5.23
CA ALA A 160 1.94 8.80 -6.50
C ALA A 160 2.54 9.88 -7.43
N PRO A 161 3.19 10.94 -6.90
CA PRO A 161 3.90 11.92 -7.74
C PRO A 161 5.28 11.48 -8.22
N ALA A 162 5.90 10.47 -7.57
CA ALA A 162 7.24 9.97 -7.93
C ALA A 162 7.25 9.25 -9.26
#